data_650957a53f17686ae7b825eb2581b688
#
_entry.id   650957a53f17686ae7b825eb2581b688
#
_cell.length_a   1.000
_cell.length_b   1.000
_cell.length_c   1.000
_cell.angle_alpha   90.00
_cell.angle_beta   90.00
_cell.angle_gamma   90.00
#
_symmetry.space_group_name_H-M   'P 1'
#
loop_
_entity.id
_entity.type
_entity.pdbx_description
1 polymer ?
#
loop_
_entity_poly.entity_id
_entity_poly.type
_entity_poly.pdbx_seq_one_letter_code
_entity_poly.pdbx_strand_id
1 'polypeptide(L)'
;MILDAITRMFDRAFEKEWYETYWAFDLHGTIVKPTYNSKGDTEYYPYALDVLRILTKRPDIKLILWTSSFPEEIKDFLKEFELDKIHFDAVNENPGISSKAGNFGYYEQKFYFNVLFDDKAGFNPNVEWKQVYDYLVSCEVIKYLPDPNWTTKH
;
A
#
# COMPACT_ATOMS: atom_id res chain seq x y z
N MET A 1 4.19 -14.54 -5.31
CA MET A 1 2.87 -14.16 -5.78
C MET A 1 2.68 -12.65 -5.79
N ILE A 2 2.69 -11.98 -4.65
CA ILE A 2 2.59 -10.51 -4.64
C ILE A 2 3.79 -9.84 -5.32
N LEU A 3 4.98 -10.41 -5.20
CA LEU A 3 6.17 -9.86 -5.85
C LEU A 3 6.06 -9.84 -7.36
N ASP A 4 5.39 -10.81 -7.95
CA ASP A 4 5.16 -10.81 -9.40
C ASP A 4 4.30 -9.62 -9.83
N ALA A 5 3.28 -9.31 -9.03
CA ALA A 5 2.45 -8.14 -9.29
C ALA A 5 3.24 -6.84 -9.14
N ILE A 6 4.06 -6.75 -8.11
CA ILE A 6 4.88 -5.57 -7.83
C ILE A 6 5.93 -5.35 -8.93
N THR A 7 6.65 -6.38 -9.30
CA THR A 7 7.68 -6.28 -10.34
C THR A 7 7.08 -5.90 -11.69
N ARG A 8 5.95 -6.52 -12.06
CA ARG A 8 5.25 -6.17 -13.30
C ARG A 8 4.74 -4.74 -13.27
N MET A 9 4.27 -4.28 -12.11
CA MET A 9 3.82 -2.90 -11.95
C MET A 9 4.97 -1.91 -12.19
N PHE A 10 6.14 -2.14 -11.57
CA PHE A 10 7.29 -1.26 -11.75
C PHE A 10 7.78 -1.26 -13.20
N ASP A 11 7.83 -2.43 -13.85
CA ASP A 11 8.22 -2.54 -15.26
C ASP A 11 7.26 -1.74 -16.15
N ARG A 12 5.96 -1.87 -15.91
CA ARG A 12 4.94 -1.15 -16.67
C ARG A 12 4.99 0.35 -16.42
N ALA A 13 5.19 0.75 -15.17
CA ALA A 13 5.32 2.16 -14.82
C ALA A 13 6.53 2.79 -15.52
N PHE A 14 7.65 2.06 -15.59
CA PHE A 14 8.84 2.50 -16.29
C PHE A 14 8.59 2.64 -17.81
N GLU A 15 7.99 1.62 -18.42
CA GLU A 15 7.69 1.62 -19.86
C GLU A 15 6.73 2.75 -20.26
N LYS A 16 5.73 3.01 -19.43
CA LYS A 16 4.67 4.00 -19.71
C LYS A 16 4.95 5.36 -19.10
N GLU A 17 6.08 5.52 -18.43
CA GLU A 17 6.48 6.77 -17.79
C GLU A 17 5.45 7.29 -16.79
N TRP A 18 4.88 6.39 -15.98
CA TRP A 18 3.96 6.79 -14.92
C TRP A 18 4.73 7.43 -13.75
N TYR A 19 4.23 8.55 -13.27
CA TYR A 19 4.80 9.24 -12.11
C TYR A 19 4.31 8.65 -10.80
N GLU A 20 3.12 8.07 -10.79
CA GLU A 20 2.49 7.53 -9.61
C GLU A 20 1.81 6.21 -9.92
N THR A 21 1.83 5.31 -8.92
CA THR A 21 1.05 4.08 -8.95
C THR A 21 0.18 3.99 -7.70
N TYR A 22 -0.89 3.23 -7.78
CA TYR A 22 -1.92 3.15 -6.75
C TYR A 22 -1.93 1.74 -6.18
N TRP A 23 -1.65 1.65 -4.88
CA TRP A 23 -1.56 0.39 -4.18
C TRP A 23 -2.68 0.31 -3.16
N ALA A 24 -3.54 -0.69 -3.28
CA ALA A 24 -4.69 -0.90 -2.40
C ALA A 24 -4.37 -1.99 -1.38
N PHE A 25 -4.78 -1.76 -0.14
CA PHE A 25 -4.51 -2.65 0.99
C PHE A 25 -5.80 -2.92 1.75
N ASP A 26 -6.16 -4.20 1.86
CA ASP A 26 -7.19 -4.65 2.77
C ASP A 26 -6.69 -4.50 4.22
N LEU A 27 -7.59 -4.37 5.16
CA LEU A 27 -7.25 -4.09 6.56
C LEU A 27 -7.15 -5.39 7.39
N HIS A 28 -8.28 -5.93 7.80
CA HIS A 28 -8.32 -7.14 8.62
C HIS A 28 -7.93 -8.37 7.82
N GLY A 29 -7.01 -9.17 8.37
CA GLY A 29 -6.50 -10.36 7.69
C GLY A 29 -5.38 -10.08 6.69
N THR A 30 -5.02 -8.82 6.48
CA THR A 30 -3.96 -8.42 5.55
C THR A 30 -2.90 -7.56 6.26
N ILE A 31 -3.27 -6.39 6.77
CA ILE A 31 -2.37 -5.52 7.55
C ILE A 31 -2.35 -5.94 9.01
N VAL A 32 -3.53 -6.08 9.59
CA VAL A 32 -3.72 -6.40 11.00
C VAL A 32 -4.45 -7.72 11.15
N LYS A 33 -4.12 -8.42 12.22
CA LYS A 33 -4.78 -9.68 12.55
C LYS A 33 -6.21 -9.39 12.99
N PRO A 34 -7.18 -10.22 12.57
CA PRO A 34 -8.56 -10.03 13.02
C PRO A 34 -8.67 -10.40 14.49
N THR A 35 -8.92 -9.38 15.33
CA THR A 35 -9.14 -9.57 16.76
C THR A 35 -10.59 -9.21 17.08
N TYR A 36 -11.45 -10.23 17.09
CA TYR A 36 -12.89 -10.01 17.25
C TYR A 36 -13.29 -9.59 18.67
N ASN A 37 -12.41 -9.76 19.67
CA ASN A 37 -12.78 -9.60 21.08
C ASN A 37 -11.89 -8.63 21.87
N SER A 38 -10.87 -8.01 21.27
CA SER A 38 -10.03 -7.08 22.03
C SER A 38 -10.26 -5.66 21.58
N LYS A 39 -10.70 -4.84 22.54
CA LYS A 39 -10.77 -3.40 22.34
C LYS A 39 -9.35 -2.85 22.48
N GLY A 40 -8.78 -2.36 21.37
CA GLY A 40 -7.63 -1.50 21.41
C GLY A 40 -6.26 -2.08 21.12
N ASP A 41 -6.12 -3.38 20.92
CA ASP A 41 -4.82 -3.96 20.60
C ASP A 41 -4.72 -4.27 19.10
N THR A 42 -4.12 -3.35 18.37
CA THR A 42 -3.80 -3.57 16.97
C THR A 42 -2.56 -4.46 16.88
N GLU A 43 -2.74 -5.64 16.31
CA GLU A 43 -1.63 -6.55 16.05
C GLU A 43 -1.36 -6.62 14.56
N TYR A 44 -0.22 -6.05 14.15
CA TYR A 44 0.23 -6.12 12.76
C TYR A 44 0.75 -7.51 12.43
N TYR A 45 0.57 -7.92 11.19
CA TYR A 45 1.31 -9.06 10.67
C TYR A 45 2.81 -8.72 10.60
N PRO A 46 3.69 -9.73 10.72
CA PRO A 46 5.12 -9.49 10.68
C PRO A 46 5.53 -8.72 9.40
N TYR A 47 6.34 -7.68 9.56
CA TYR A 47 6.85 -6.79 8.52
C TYR A 47 5.81 -5.88 7.84
N ALA A 48 4.52 -6.00 8.14
CA ALA A 48 3.51 -5.13 7.56
C ALA A 48 3.77 -3.66 7.89
N LEU A 49 4.05 -3.37 9.15
CA LEU A 49 4.37 -2.02 9.61
C LEU A 49 5.60 -1.45 8.91
N ASP A 50 6.65 -2.25 8.79
CA ASP A 50 7.90 -1.82 8.14
C ASP A 50 7.69 -1.51 6.67
N VAL A 51 6.96 -2.37 5.95
CA VAL A 51 6.65 -2.17 4.53
C VAL A 51 5.82 -0.89 4.35
N LEU A 52 4.76 -0.73 5.14
CA LEU A 52 3.88 0.44 5.00
C LEU A 52 4.61 1.75 5.32
N ARG A 53 5.56 1.73 6.26
CA ARG A 53 6.41 2.90 6.52
C ARG A 53 7.30 3.24 5.34
N ILE A 54 7.89 2.24 4.69
CA ILE A 54 8.70 2.45 3.48
C ILE A 54 7.84 3.05 2.38
N LEU A 55 6.67 2.46 2.13
CA LEU A 55 5.77 2.92 1.06
C LEU A 55 5.23 4.33 1.32
N THR A 56 4.94 4.66 2.58
CA THR A 56 4.48 6.00 2.96
C THR A 56 5.48 7.09 2.55
N LYS A 57 6.75 6.79 2.59
CA LYS A 57 7.81 7.75 2.24
C LYS A 57 8.04 7.89 0.74
N ARG A 58 7.47 7.03 -0.08
CA ARG A 58 7.69 7.04 -1.53
C ARG A 58 6.70 7.97 -2.22
N PRO A 59 7.19 9.00 -2.94
CA PRO A 59 6.30 9.93 -3.65
C PRO A 59 5.65 9.31 -4.89
N ASP A 60 6.20 8.20 -5.39
CA ASP A 60 5.69 7.51 -6.58
C ASP A 60 4.59 6.50 -6.28
N ILE A 61 4.24 6.31 -5.00
CA ILE A 61 3.21 5.34 -4.60
C ILE A 61 2.14 6.04 -3.77
N LYS A 62 0.89 5.86 -4.18
CA LYS A 62 -0.29 6.28 -3.42
C LYS A 62 -0.88 5.08 -2.72
N LEU A 63 -1.05 5.20 -1.41
CA LEU A 63 -1.58 4.13 -0.57
C LEU A 63 -3.07 4.33 -0.37
N ILE A 64 -3.84 3.31 -0.68
CA ILE A 64 -5.29 3.31 -0.53
C ILE A 64 -5.68 2.22 0.47
N LEU A 65 -6.37 2.59 1.52
CA LEU A 65 -6.97 1.62 2.43
C LEU A 65 -8.28 1.14 1.81
N TRP A 66 -8.37 -0.16 1.54
CA TRP A 66 -9.50 -0.79 0.87
C TRP A 66 -10.18 -1.75 1.83
N THR A 67 -11.28 -1.32 2.47
CA THR A 67 -11.90 -2.06 3.54
C THR A 67 -13.41 -1.85 3.59
N SER A 68 -14.11 -2.89 4.05
CA SER A 68 -15.56 -2.81 4.32
C SER A 68 -15.88 -2.49 5.78
N SER A 69 -14.89 -2.15 6.58
CA SER A 69 -15.08 -1.79 7.99
C SER A 69 -15.98 -0.56 8.17
N PHE A 70 -16.58 -0.43 9.35
CA PHE A 70 -17.40 0.74 9.65
C PHE A 70 -16.58 2.02 9.67
N PRO A 71 -17.15 3.17 9.27
CA PRO A 71 -16.41 4.45 9.22
C PRO A 71 -15.74 4.84 10.53
N GLU A 72 -16.33 4.55 11.66
CA GLU A 72 -15.75 4.86 12.98
C GLU A 72 -14.50 4.02 13.25
N GLU A 73 -14.56 2.74 12.91
CA GLU A 73 -13.41 1.84 13.03
C GLU A 73 -12.26 2.29 12.11
N ILE A 74 -12.59 2.65 10.88
CA ILE A 74 -11.60 3.18 9.93
C ILE A 74 -10.92 4.42 10.50
N LYS A 75 -11.69 5.33 11.07
CA LYS A 75 -11.16 6.55 11.67
C LYS A 75 -10.17 6.26 12.79
N ASP A 76 -10.48 5.29 13.65
CA ASP A 76 -9.59 4.90 14.74
C ASP A 76 -8.31 4.26 14.22
N PHE A 77 -8.40 3.39 13.22
CA PHE A 77 -7.22 2.80 12.59
C PHE A 77 -6.35 3.84 11.89
N LEU A 78 -6.95 4.81 11.20
CA LEU A 78 -6.18 5.86 10.55
C LEU A 78 -5.37 6.69 11.56
N LYS A 79 -5.95 7.00 12.74
CA LYS A 79 -5.22 7.68 13.79
C LYS A 79 -4.05 6.85 14.30
N GLU A 80 -4.27 5.56 14.49
CA GLU A 80 -3.24 4.64 14.94
C GLU A 80 -2.12 4.51 13.92
N PHE A 81 -2.46 4.41 12.64
CA PHE A 81 -1.48 4.38 11.55
C PHE A 81 -0.64 5.66 11.52
N GLU A 82 -1.25 6.83 11.68
CA GLU A 82 -0.50 8.09 11.73
C GLU A 82 0.48 8.12 12.91
N LEU A 83 0.09 7.62 14.08
CA LEU A 83 1.00 7.48 15.22
C LEU A 83 2.17 6.54 14.89
N ASP A 84 1.92 5.52 14.09
CA ASP A 84 2.93 4.57 13.64
C ASP A 84 3.69 5.04 12.40
N LYS A 85 3.47 6.26 11.95
CA LYS A 85 4.11 6.88 10.79
C LYS A 85 3.73 6.23 9.47
N ILE A 86 2.51 5.78 9.36
CA ILE A 86 1.90 5.27 8.14
C ILE A 86 0.81 6.24 7.70
N HIS A 87 0.86 6.67 6.45
CA HIS A 87 -0.14 7.56 5.88
C HIS A 87 -0.83 6.92 4.68
N PHE A 88 -2.17 6.83 4.73
CA PHE A 88 -2.99 6.44 3.60
C PHE A 88 -3.49 7.68 2.88
N ASP A 89 -3.30 7.73 1.58
CA ASP A 89 -3.71 8.87 0.75
C ASP A 89 -5.21 8.93 0.52
N ALA A 90 -5.88 7.78 0.59
CA ALA A 90 -7.33 7.69 0.44
C ALA A 90 -7.87 6.43 1.10
N VAL A 91 -9.18 6.41 1.30
CA VAL A 91 -9.92 5.26 1.82
C VAL A 91 -11.04 4.95 0.83
N ASN A 92 -11.03 3.75 0.29
CA ASN A 92 -12.07 3.25 -0.61
C ASN A 92 -12.36 4.13 -1.84
N GLU A 93 -11.39 4.96 -2.21
CA GLU A 93 -11.49 5.84 -3.38
C GLU A 93 -10.10 6.05 -4.00
N ASN A 94 -10.06 6.50 -5.25
CA ASN A 94 -8.81 6.81 -5.93
C ASN A 94 -8.44 8.28 -5.67
N PRO A 95 -7.31 8.56 -5.00
CA PRO A 95 -6.94 9.92 -4.67
C PRO A 95 -6.53 10.72 -5.92
N GLY A 96 -7.11 11.89 -6.07
CA GLY A 96 -6.71 12.84 -7.10
C GLY A 96 -7.06 12.47 -8.53
N ILE A 97 -7.77 11.37 -8.76
CA ILE A 97 -8.20 10.98 -10.11
C ILE A 97 -9.70 10.70 -10.13
N SER A 98 -10.29 10.94 -11.30
CA SER A 98 -11.72 10.73 -11.52
C SER A 98 -11.91 9.87 -12.77
N SER A 99 -12.87 8.96 -12.70
CA SER A 99 -13.23 8.14 -13.86
C SER A 99 -13.69 8.99 -15.05
N LYS A 100 -14.20 10.18 -14.79
CA LYS A 100 -14.67 11.11 -15.80
C LYS A 100 -13.55 11.91 -16.47
N ALA A 101 -12.35 11.89 -15.92
CA ALA A 101 -11.21 12.62 -16.47
C ALA A 101 -10.60 11.95 -17.72
N GLY A 102 -11.06 10.76 -18.09
CA GLY A 102 -10.85 10.18 -19.39
C GLY A 102 -9.48 9.57 -19.71
N ASN A 103 -8.45 9.81 -18.92
CA ASN A 103 -7.10 9.39 -19.28
C ASN A 103 -6.74 7.97 -18.81
N PHE A 104 -7.47 7.45 -17.82
CA PHE A 104 -7.18 6.15 -17.20
C PHE A 104 -8.27 5.11 -17.45
N GLY A 105 -9.34 5.48 -18.18
CA GLY A 105 -10.47 4.61 -18.40
C GLY A 105 -11.64 4.92 -17.47
N TYR A 106 -12.68 4.10 -17.56
CA TYR A 106 -13.90 4.26 -16.77
C TYR A 106 -13.87 3.27 -15.60
N TYR A 107 -13.81 3.78 -14.38
CA TYR A 107 -13.71 2.93 -13.19
C TYR A 107 -14.67 3.33 -12.05
N GLU A 108 -15.82 3.88 -12.38
CA GLU A 108 -16.89 4.08 -11.40
C GLU A 108 -17.43 2.74 -10.88
N GLN A 109 -17.40 1.72 -11.76
CA GLN A 109 -17.83 0.38 -11.43
C GLN A 109 -16.66 -0.56 -11.12
N LYS A 110 -15.46 -0.22 -11.58
CA LYS A 110 -14.26 -0.98 -11.31
C LYS A 110 -13.20 -0.08 -10.71
N PHE A 111 -12.86 -0.36 -9.47
CA PHE A 111 -11.86 0.40 -8.72
C PHE A 111 -10.47 0.28 -9.39
N TYR A 112 -9.78 1.40 -9.51
CA TYR A 112 -8.46 1.44 -10.13
C TYR A 112 -7.36 1.22 -9.10
N PHE A 113 -6.52 0.23 -9.35
CA PHE A 113 -5.31 0.00 -8.58
C PHE A 113 -4.25 -0.68 -9.46
N ASN A 114 -3.00 -0.53 -9.07
CA ASN A 114 -1.89 -1.20 -9.76
C ASN A 114 -1.45 -2.45 -9.01
N VAL A 115 -1.52 -2.42 -7.67
CA VAL A 115 -1.21 -3.57 -6.82
C VAL A 115 -2.28 -3.68 -5.74
N LEU A 116 -2.74 -4.90 -5.48
CA LEU A 116 -3.72 -5.20 -4.44
C LEU A 116 -3.15 -6.18 -3.42
N PHE A 117 -3.15 -5.76 -2.17
CA PHE A 117 -2.82 -6.59 -1.02
C PHE A 117 -4.12 -6.98 -0.32
N ASP A 118 -4.54 -8.21 -0.51
CA ASP A 118 -5.79 -8.70 0.06
C ASP A 118 -5.69 -10.22 0.25
N ASP A 119 -5.88 -10.69 1.48
CA ASP A 119 -5.81 -12.10 1.82
C ASP A 119 -6.82 -12.93 1.02
N LYS A 120 -7.98 -12.38 0.74
CA LYS A 120 -9.00 -13.03 -0.07
C LYS A 120 -8.63 -13.12 -1.55
N ALA A 121 -7.71 -12.28 -1.99
CA ALA A 121 -7.18 -12.31 -3.35
C ALA A 121 -5.89 -13.13 -3.45
N GLY A 122 -5.51 -13.84 -2.39
CA GLY A 122 -4.38 -14.75 -2.39
C GLY A 122 -3.11 -14.24 -1.71
N PHE A 123 -3.14 -13.05 -1.13
CA PHE A 123 -1.99 -12.54 -0.37
C PHE A 123 -1.87 -13.28 0.96
N ASN A 124 -0.69 -13.84 1.23
CA ASN A 124 -0.41 -14.52 2.49
C ASN A 124 0.35 -13.58 3.43
N PRO A 125 -0.34 -12.97 4.43
CA PRO A 125 0.28 -11.98 5.29
C PRO A 125 1.34 -12.54 6.24
N ASN A 126 1.33 -13.84 6.47
CA ASN A 126 2.32 -14.46 7.35
C ASN A 126 3.70 -14.62 6.69
N VAL A 127 3.74 -14.59 5.36
CA VAL A 127 4.95 -14.88 4.58
C VAL A 127 5.33 -13.73 3.65
N GLU A 128 4.36 -13.15 2.94
CA GLU A 128 4.65 -12.26 1.83
C GLU A 128 5.05 -10.85 2.23
N TRP A 129 4.65 -10.36 3.43
CA TRP A 129 5.14 -9.06 3.90
C TRP A 129 6.66 -9.02 4.01
N LYS A 130 7.26 -10.10 4.52
CA LYS A 130 8.72 -10.19 4.60
C LYS A 130 9.37 -10.19 3.23
N GLN A 131 8.78 -10.91 2.29
CA GLN A 131 9.27 -10.94 0.91
C GLN A 131 9.23 -9.55 0.26
N VAL A 132 8.15 -8.82 0.49
CA VAL A 132 8.01 -7.44 -0.01
C VAL A 132 9.04 -6.53 0.66
N TYR A 133 9.21 -6.66 1.97
CA TYR A 133 10.20 -5.89 2.71
C TYR A 133 11.61 -6.09 2.12
N ASP A 134 12.03 -7.33 1.98
CA ASP A 134 13.35 -7.67 1.44
C ASP A 134 13.53 -7.12 0.02
N TYR A 135 12.49 -7.23 -0.80
CA TYR A 135 12.51 -6.71 -2.17
C TYR A 135 12.64 -5.18 -2.19
N LEU A 136 11.85 -4.46 -1.40
CA LEU A 136 11.88 -3.00 -1.38
C LEU A 136 13.22 -2.47 -0.86
N VAL A 137 13.77 -3.08 0.16
CA VAL A 137 15.08 -2.69 0.69
C VAL A 137 16.16 -2.90 -0.36
N SER A 138 16.14 -4.02 -1.07
CA SER A 138 17.10 -4.30 -2.16
C SER A 138 16.94 -3.30 -3.30
N CYS A 139 15.72 -3.00 -3.70
CA CYS A 139 15.45 -2.02 -4.76
C CYS A 139 15.91 -0.63 -4.38
N GLU A 140 15.69 -0.22 -3.13
CA GLU A 140 16.12 1.10 -2.65
C GLU A 140 17.64 1.23 -2.67
N VAL A 141 18.34 0.22 -2.20
CA VAL A 141 19.81 0.22 -2.22
C VAL A 141 20.34 0.32 -3.65
N ILE A 142 19.78 -0.44 -4.59
CA ILE A 142 20.25 -0.46 -5.98
C ILE A 142 19.84 0.81 -6.72
N LYS A 143 18.60 1.25 -6.56
CA LYS A 143 18.03 2.35 -7.36
C LYS A 143 18.44 3.73 -6.88
N TYR A 144 18.57 3.93 -5.57
CA TYR A 144 18.75 5.25 -4.98
C TYR A 144 20.12 5.51 -4.39
N LEU A 145 20.97 4.51 -4.30
CA LEU A 145 22.31 4.68 -3.76
C LEU A 145 23.13 5.78 -4.45
N PRO A 146 23.01 5.99 -5.78
CA PRO A 146 23.72 7.08 -6.43
C PRO A 146 23.09 8.46 -6.27
N ASP A 147 21.88 8.57 -5.73
CA ASP A 147 21.18 9.85 -5.57
C ASP A 147 21.30 10.35 -4.12
N PRO A 148 22.15 11.37 -3.87
CA PRO A 148 22.31 11.90 -2.51
C PRO A 148 21.06 12.58 -1.97
N ASN A 149 20.13 12.99 -2.82
CA ASN A 149 18.89 13.62 -2.38
C ASN A 149 17.90 12.63 -1.79
N TRP A 150 17.99 11.37 -2.19
CA TRP A 150 17.09 10.35 -1.67
C TRP A 150 17.34 10.09 -0.18
N THR A 151 18.58 10.06 0.25
CA THR A 151 18.94 9.79 1.64
C THR A 151 18.53 10.94 2.57
N THR A 152 18.44 12.17 2.07
CA THR A 152 18.03 13.33 2.86
C THR A 152 16.52 13.44 3.08
N LYS A 153 15.72 12.74 2.30
CA LYS A 153 14.25 12.72 2.43
C LYS A 153 13.77 11.74 3.49
N HIS A 154 14.59 10.88 3.97
CA HIS A 154 14.27 9.79 4.87
C HIS A 154 15.07 9.85 6.15
#